data_a64b1e5f5a26ea388b541cd3cbb039a4
#
_entry.id   a64b1e5f5a26ea388b541cd3cbb039a4
#
_cell.length_a   1.000
_cell.length_b   1.000
_cell.length_c   1.000
_cell.angle_alpha   90.00
_cell.angle_beta   90.00
_cell.angle_gamma   90.00
#
_symmetry.space_group_name_H-M   'P 1'
#
loop_
_entity.id
_entity.type
_entity.pdbx_description
1 polymer ?
#
loop_
_entity_poly.entity_id
_entity_poly.type
_entity_poly.pdbx_seq_one_letter_code
_entity_poly.pdbx_strand_id
1 'polypeptide(L)'
;MAGNGTEQQVALVLAGGNSLGAYGAGAYAAFHAAGMRLDRLAGSSIGAVNAAIIAGNPPERRVEQLRVFWDRIAFPLGPPDFASGLLRRPVQVASVLQARLFGRANAYRLNLAGLLSVFPGISSKPSLYDLKPMRDTLASLIDFGRLNAGEPRVSILAVDVENGEEVVFDTAKEKIGLDHLLASASLIPDFPPTEINGQSLVDGGLASNAPLELVLTPPPTSDLLCLVVDLFPLRAPRPASWLEASERQSDLMYASQTRRTMRAFMEADQLRRGIRLLLSRIPEEARQSPELAGIAAQAHSGEVTILRLEYSRESEETSMKSFDYSRGTLTHRWQEGERNMAATLKAWREAASR
;
A
#
# COMPACT_ATOMS: atom_id res chain seq x y z
N MET A 1 -1.67 -27.65 30.22
CA MET A 1 -1.83 -28.20 28.86
C MET A 1 -1.22 -27.17 27.90
N ALA A 2 -0.09 -27.52 27.31
CA ALA A 2 0.59 -26.60 26.35
C ALA A 2 -0.26 -26.57 25.11
N GLY A 3 -0.84 -25.39 24.82
CA GLY A 3 -1.51 -25.13 23.56
C GLY A 3 -0.52 -25.29 22.42
N ASN A 4 -0.88 -26.01 21.38
CA ASN A 4 -0.20 -25.97 20.09
C ASN A 4 -0.24 -24.51 19.59
N GLY A 5 0.78 -23.75 19.96
CA GLY A 5 0.94 -22.37 19.47
C GLY A 5 1.27 -22.42 17.98
N THR A 6 0.23 -22.36 17.16
CA THR A 6 0.45 -21.93 15.77
C THR A 6 1.07 -20.54 15.84
N GLU A 7 2.32 -20.45 15.36
CA GLU A 7 3.10 -19.21 15.37
C GLU A 7 2.28 -18.09 14.70
N GLN A 8 2.11 -16.95 15.39
CA GLN A 8 1.34 -15.83 14.89
C GLN A 8 1.92 -15.33 13.56
N GLN A 9 1.11 -15.28 12.51
CA GLN A 9 1.51 -14.68 11.23
C GLN A 9 1.55 -13.17 11.34
N VAL A 10 2.42 -12.55 10.56
CA VAL A 10 2.54 -11.09 10.48
C VAL A 10 2.35 -10.64 9.04
N ALA A 11 1.39 -9.74 8.82
CA ALA A 11 1.11 -9.11 7.54
C ALA A 11 1.39 -7.61 7.60
N LEU A 12 1.93 -7.08 6.50
CA LEU A 12 2.09 -5.65 6.29
C LEU A 12 1.33 -5.24 5.03
N VAL A 13 0.42 -4.27 5.17
CA VAL A 13 -0.38 -3.70 4.09
C VAL A 13 0.10 -2.28 3.82
N LEU A 14 0.47 -2.01 2.57
CA LEU A 14 1.05 -0.75 2.13
C LEU A 14 0.10 -0.03 1.15
N ALA A 15 -0.38 1.13 1.53
CA ALA A 15 -1.28 1.93 0.72
C ALA A 15 -0.59 2.58 -0.49
N GLY A 16 -1.39 2.88 -1.52
CA GLY A 16 -1.03 3.77 -2.63
C GLY A 16 -0.91 5.22 -2.20
N GLY A 17 -0.26 6.08 -3.01
CA GLY A 17 -0.14 7.51 -2.69
C GLY A 17 1.05 8.23 -3.31
N ASN A 18 1.62 7.72 -4.41
CA ASN A 18 2.78 8.32 -5.09
C ASN A 18 3.94 8.62 -4.11
N SER A 19 4.40 9.87 -4.02
CA SER A 19 5.52 10.27 -3.15
C SER A 19 5.27 10.08 -1.65
N LEU A 20 4.01 9.91 -1.21
CA LEU A 20 3.68 9.55 0.17
C LEU A 20 4.18 8.13 0.54
N GLY A 21 4.40 7.27 -0.45
CA GLY A 21 4.94 5.92 -0.23
C GLY A 21 6.30 5.87 0.46
N ALA A 22 7.06 6.99 0.50
CA ALA A 22 8.28 7.12 1.30
C ALA A 22 8.03 6.91 2.80
N TYR A 23 6.87 7.34 3.31
CA TYR A 23 6.42 7.04 4.68
C TYR A 23 6.27 5.52 4.89
N GLY A 24 5.65 4.82 3.95
CA GLY A 24 5.49 3.37 4.02
C GLY A 24 6.84 2.63 4.00
N ALA A 25 7.81 3.12 3.21
CA ALA A 25 9.16 2.57 3.19
C ALA A 25 9.89 2.80 4.52
N GLY A 26 9.75 3.98 5.14
CA GLY A 26 10.26 4.27 6.48
C GLY A 26 9.60 3.41 7.57
N ALA A 27 8.28 3.24 7.50
CA ALA A 27 7.56 2.34 8.39
C ALA A 27 8.11 0.90 8.30
N TYR A 28 8.36 0.41 7.09
CA TYR A 28 9.00 -0.90 6.91
C TYR A 28 10.42 -0.94 7.51
N ALA A 29 11.21 0.14 7.38
CA ALA A 29 12.56 0.17 7.95
C ALA A 29 12.55 -0.02 9.48
N ALA A 30 11.63 0.63 10.20
CA ALA A 30 11.45 0.44 11.64
C ALA A 30 10.87 -0.94 11.99
N PHE A 31 9.94 -1.46 11.19
CA PHE A 31 9.42 -2.82 11.32
C PHE A 31 10.55 -3.85 11.22
N HIS A 32 11.41 -3.72 10.22
CA HIS A 32 12.58 -4.58 10.00
C HIS A 32 13.59 -4.46 11.15
N ALA A 33 13.91 -3.23 11.59
CA ALA A 33 14.83 -2.98 12.70
C ALA A 33 14.32 -3.56 14.03
N ALA A 34 13.01 -3.68 14.21
CA ALA A 34 12.39 -4.32 15.38
C ALA A 34 12.48 -5.85 15.36
N GLY A 35 13.11 -6.45 14.33
CA GLY A 35 13.26 -7.89 14.17
C GLY A 35 11.93 -8.62 13.93
N MET A 36 10.91 -7.92 13.43
CA MET A 36 9.61 -8.53 13.16
C MET A 36 9.69 -9.48 11.96
N ARG A 37 9.16 -10.69 12.12
CA ARG A 37 8.95 -11.62 11.02
C ARG A 37 7.91 -11.01 10.05
N LEU A 38 8.05 -11.28 8.78
CA LEU A 38 7.14 -10.83 7.75
C LEU A 38 6.70 -12.04 6.90
N ASP A 39 5.43 -12.43 7.02
CA ASP A 39 4.87 -13.58 6.33
C ASP A 39 4.10 -13.17 5.08
N ARG A 40 3.40 -12.03 5.13
CA ARG A 40 2.54 -11.56 4.04
C ARG A 40 2.73 -10.06 3.79
N LEU A 41 2.76 -9.69 2.52
CA LEU A 41 2.74 -8.31 2.05
C LEU A 41 1.54 -8.11 1.13
N ALA A 42 0.80 -7.02 1.33
CA ALA A 42 -0.19 -6.57 0.37
C ALA A 42 0.04 -5.11 0.03
N GLY A 43 -0.25 -4.73 -1.21
CA GLY A 43 -0.08 -3.34 -1.62
C GLY A 43 -0.85 -2.97 -2.87
N SER A 44 -1.09 -1.67 -3.01
CA SER A 44 -1.68 -1.04 -4.17
C SER A 44 -0.81 0.12 -4.63
N SER A 45 -0.70 0.36 -5.93
CA SER A 45 0.08 1.47 -6.48
C SER A 45 1.53 1.49 -5.99
N ILE A 46 2.00 2.60 -5.45
CA ILE A 46 3.35 2.72 -4.86
C ILE A 46 3.54 1.76 -3.66
N GLY A 47 2.45 1.36 -2.99
CA GLY A 47 2.50 0.33 -1.95
C GLY A 47 2.89 -1.04 -2.52
N ALA A 48 2.38 -1.39 -3.71
CA ALA A 48 2.77 -2.60 -4.44
C ALA A 48 4.25 -2.55 -4.87
N VAL A 49 4.73 -1.38 -5.29
CA VAL A 49 6.15 -1.15 -5.62
C VAL A 49 7.04 -1.37 -4.40
N ASN A 50 6.72 -0.73 -3.27
CA ASN A 50 7.46 -0.95 -2.02
C ASN A 50 7.44 -2.44 -1.61
N ALA A 51 6.28 -3.09 -1.67
CA ALA A 51 6.14 -4.52 -1.35
C ALA A 51 7.02 -5.41 -2.23
N ALA A 52 7.06 -5.13 -3.54
CA ALA A 52 7.88 -5.88 -4.48
C ALA A 52 9.39 -5.67 -4.26
N ILE A 53 9.83 -4.45 -3.93
CA ILE A 53 11.23 -4.18 -3.57
C ILE A 53 11.59 -4.93 -2.27
N ILE A 54 10.71 -4.94 -1.27
CA ILE A 54 10.91 -5.67 -0.02
C ILE A 54 11.05 -7.18 -0.30
N ALA A 55 10.10 -7.78 -0.99
CA ALA A 55 10.08 -9.22 -1.22
C ALA A 55 11.13 -9.70 -2.22
N GLY A 56 11.45 -8.88 -3.22
CA GLY A 56 12.46 -9.18 -4.24
C GLY A 56 13.90 -8.97 -3.79
N ASN A 57 14.15 -8.73 -2.49
CA ASN A 57 15.49 -8.56 -1.96
C ASN A 57 15.71 -9.39 -0.69
N PRO A 58 16.94 -9.86 -0.43
CA PRO A 58 17.25 -10.55 0.81
C PRO A 58 17.06 -9.61 2.01
N PRO A 59 16.67 -10.11 3.19
CA PRO A 59 16.27 -9.30 4.34
C PRO A 59 17.24 -8.16 4.67
N GLU A 60 18.53 -8.42 4.65
CA GLU A 60 19.61 -7.48 4.96
C GLU A 60 19.75 -6.33 3.95
N ARG A 61 19.20 -6.49 2.73
CA ARG A 61 19.27 -5.47 1.67
C ARG A 61 17.94 -4.73 1.43
N ARG A 62 16.85 -5.17 2.01
CA ARG A 62 15.49 -4.63 1.76
C ARG A 62 15.40 -3.12 2.00
N VAL A 63 15.90 -2.67 3.16
CA VAL A 63 15.88 -1.23 3.54
C VAL A 63 16.80 -0.41 2.64
N GLU A 64 17.98 -0.94 2.31
CA GLU A 64 18.92 -0.30 1.38
C GLU A 64 18.28 -0.10 0.01
N GLN A 65 17.66 -1.14 -0.57
CA GLN A 65 17.04 -1.06 -1.89
C GLN A 65 15.83 -0.12 -1.94
N LEU A 66 15.04 -0.04 -0.86
CA LEU A 66 14.02 0.99 -0.72
C LEU A 66 14.64 2.39 -0.71
N ARG A 67 15.74 2.62 0.02
CA ARG A 67 16.45 3.92 -0.01
C ARG A 67 16.95 4.25 -1.42
N VAL A 68 17.58 3.30 -2.09
CA VAL A 68 18.04 3.48 -3.49
C VAL A 68 16.88 3.86 -4.40
N PHE A 69 15.72 3.21 -4.29
CA PHE A 69 14.53 3.56 -5.06
C PHE A 69 14.09 5.00 -4.81
N TRP A 70 13.86 5.36 -3.55
CA TRP A 70 13.36 6.67 -3.18
C TRP A 70 14.36 7.79 -3.49
N ASP A 71 15.66 7.54 -3.38
CA ASP A 71 16.71 8.48 -3.79
C ASP A 71 16.75 8.69 -5.30
N ARG A 72 16.56 7.62 -6.10
CA ARG A 72 16.55 7.71 -7.58
C ARG A 72 15.38 8.53 -8.11
N ILE A 73 14.24 8.47 -7.48
CA ILE A 73 13.05 9.24 -7.88
C ILE A 73 12.95 10.59 -7.18
N ALA A 74 13.85 10.91 -6.25
CA ALA A 74 13.88 12.20 -5.55
C ALA A 74 14.20 13.36 -6.50
N PHE A 75 13.62 14.54 -6.24
CA PHE A 75 13.94 15.76 -6.97
C PHE A 75 15.38 16.22 -6.68
N PRO A 76 16.22 16.46 -7.72
CA PRO A 76 17.65 16.63 -7.54
C PRO A 76 18.06 17.94 -6.90
N LEU A 77 17.18 18.96 -6.87
CA LEU A 77 17.52 20.27 -6.31
C LEU A 77 17.31 20.30 -4.79
N GLY A 78 18.29 20.86 -4.12
CA GLY A 78 18.34 21.07 -2.67
C GLY A 78 19.02 19.94 -1.88
N PRO A 79 19.83 20.29 -0.88
CA PRO A 79 20.40 19.31 0.03
C PRO A 79 19.32 18.67 0.93
N PRO A 80 19.63 17.49 1.52
CA PRO A 80 18.72 16.78 2.43
C PRO A 80 18.22 17.61 3.61
N ASP A 81 19.06 18.57 4.04
CA ASP A 81 18.85 19.36 5.27
C ASP A 81 17.91 20.55 5.09
N PHE A 82 17.38 20.83 3.90
CA PHE A 82 16.36 21.87 3.69
C PHE A 82 14.95 21.45 4.16
N ALA A 83 14.85 20.46 5.03
CA ALA A 83 13.58 20.10 5.64
C ALA A 83 12.99 21.21 6.55
N SER A 84 13.80 22.22 6.91
CA SER A 84 13.37 23.38 7.69
C SER A 84 13.96 24.67 7.12
N GLY A 85 13.15 25.71 6.96
CA GLY A 85 13.60 27.04 6.59
C GLY A 85 12.88 27.70 5.42
N LEU A 86 13.25 28.94 5.13
CA LEU A 86 12.63 29.82 4.12
C LEU A 86 12.61 29.24 2.69
N LEU A 87 13.52 28.32 2.36
CA LEU A 87 13.63 27.71 1.03
C LEU A 87 12.81 26.42 0.86
N ARG A 88 12.21 25.87 1.92
CA ARG A 88 11.43 24.62 1.84
C ARG A 88 10.26 24.75 0.86
N ARG A 89 9.40 25.73 1.04
CA ARG A 89 8.22 25.94 0.17
C ARG A 89 8.57 26.16 -1.31
N PRO A 90 9.51 27.05 -1.68
CA PRO A 90 9.94 27.19 -3.08
C PRO A 90 10.43 25.87 -3.71
N VAL A 91 11.21 25.07 -2.99
CA VAL A 91 11.71 23.78 -3.49
C VAL A 91 10.58 22.76 -3.66
N GLN A 92 9.65 22.70 -2.72
CA GLN A 92 8.46 21.85 -2.83
C GLN A 92 7.60 22.23 -4.03
N VAL A 93 7.31 23.52 -4.22
CA VAL A 93 6.54 24.01 -5.39
C VAL A 93 7.26 23.69 -6.68
N ALA A 94 8.58 23.91 -6.76
CA ALA A 94 9.39 23.54 -7.93
C ALA A 94 9.36 22.04 -8.20
N SER A 95 9.44 21.20 -7.16
CA SER A 95 9.33 19.74 -7.26
C SER A 95 7.98 19.31 -7.84
N VAL A 96 6.88 19.86 -7.30
CA VAL A 96 5.52 19.56 -7.77
C VAL A 96 5.31 20.01 -9.22
N LEU A 97 5.72 21.25 -9.55
CA LEU A 97 5.60 21.77 -10.92
C LEU A 97 6.41 20.94 -11.90
N GLN A 98 7.65 20.59 -11.57
CA GLN A 98 8.48 19.75 -12.42
C GLN A 98 7.84 18.37 -12.61
N ALA A 99 7.37 17.72 -11.53
CA ALA A 99 6.72 16.42 -11.61
C ALA A 99 5.45 16.45 -12.47
N ARG A 100 4.68 17.53 -12.41
CA ARG A 100 3.43 17.70 -13.18
C ARG A 100 3.66 18.14 -14.64
N LEU A 101 4.66 18.96 -14.92
CA LEU A 101 4.88 19.49 -16.27
C LEU A 101 5.81 18.63 -17.12
N PHE A 102 6.77 17.94 -16.50
CA PHE A 102 7.83 17.23 -17.23
C PHE A 102 7.91 15.73 -16.85
N GLY A 103 7.14 15.31 -15.85
CA GLY A 103 7.26 13.98 -15.26
C GLY A 103 8.38 13.91 -14.22
N ARG A 104 8.73 12.69 -13.81
CA ARG A 104 9.71 12.44 -12.76
C ARG A 104 10.79 11.48 -13.26
N ALA A 105 12.05 11.90 -13.24
CA ALA A 105 13.17 11.04 -13.62
C ALA A 105 13.11 9.71 -12.86
N ASN A 106 13.38 8.61 -13.56
CA ASN A 106 13.35 7.24 -13.05
C ASN A 106 11.98 6.73 -12.56
N ALA A 107 10.91 7.56 -12.63
CA ALA A 107 9.56 7.16 -12.29
C ALA A 107 8.60 7.26 -13.49
N TYR A 108 8.42 8.44 -14.06
CA TYR A 108 7.53 8.65 -15.20
C TYR A 108 7.94 9.87 -16.01
N ARG A 109 7.55 9.90 -17.28
CA ARG A 109 7.85 10.99 -18.20
C ARG A 109 6.59 11.43 -18.94
N LEU A 110 6.58 12.67 -19.43
CA LEU A 110 5.47 13.21 -20.21
C LEU A 110 5.23 12.36 -21.48
N ASN A 111 3.97 12.01 -21.72
CA ASN A 111 3.53 11.31 -22.93
C ASN A 111 2.93 12.30 -23.93
N LEU A 112 3.76 12.83 -24.81
CA LEU A 112 3.32 13.83 -25.81
C LEU A 112 2.24 13.26 -26.76
N ALA A 113 2.34 11.97 -27.12
CA ALA A 113 1.33 11.32 -27.95
C ALA A 113 -0.01 11.16 -27.20
N GLY A 114 0.06 10.86 -25.88
CA GLY A 114 -1.12 10.75 -25.04
C GLY A 114 -1.85 12.09 -24.85
N LEU A 115 -1.13 13.20 -24.79
CA LEU A 115 -1.72 14.54 -24.73
C LEU A 115 -2.58 14.86 -25.97
N LEU A 116 -2.18 14.34 -27.14
CA LEU A 116 -2.94 14.53 -28.39
C LEU A 116 -4.23 13.68 -28.41
N SER A 117 -4.45 12.78 -27.47
CA SER A 117 -5.66 11.97 -27.34
C SER A 117 -6.91 12.79 -26.97
N VAL A 118 -6.76 14.05 -26.60
CA VAL A 118 -7.88 15.00 -26.52
C VAL A 118 -8.64 15.08 -27.84
N PHE A 119 -7.95 14.81 -28.96
CA PHE A 119 -8.58 14.71 -30.28
C PHE A 119 -8.87 13.24 -30.62
N PRO A 120 -10.14 12.86 -30.88
CA PRO A 120 -10.51 11.48 -31.20
C PRO A 120 -9.69 10.91 -32.35
N GLY A 121 -9.21 9.66 -32.20
CA GLY A 121 -8.50 8.92 -33.24
C GLY A 121 -7.00 9.20 -33.38
N ILE A 122 -6.40 10.12 -32.61
CA ILE A 122 -4.97 10.43 -32.71
C ILE A 122 -4.10 9.52 -31.84
N SER A 123 -4.60 9.03 -30.70
CA SER A 123 -3.83 8.14 -29.82
C SER A 123 -4.69 6.98 -29.31
N SER A 124 -4.11 5.79 -29.29
CA SER A 124 -4.72 4.59 -28.68
C SER A 124 -4.46 4.46 -27.17
N LYS A 125 -3.59 5.31 -26.60
CA LYS A 125 -3.22 5.27 -25.17
C LYS A 125 -3.35 6.66 -24.55
N PRO A 126 -4.58 7.07 -24.19
CA PRO A 126 -4.82 8.38 -23.57
C PRO A 126 -4.20 8.42 -22.17
N SER A 127 -3.16 9.22 -21.99
CA SER A 127 -2.50 9.40 -20.69
C SER A 127 -1.60 10.63 -20.70
N LEU A 128 -1.40 11.25 -19.54
CA LEU A 128 -0.49 12.38 -19.40
C LEU A 128 0.97 11.93 -19.38
N TYR A 129 1.25 10.76 -18.82
CA TYR A 129 2.60 10.25 -18.58
C TYR A 129 2.76 8.80 -19.07
N ASP A 130 4.02 8.35 -19.12
CA ASP A 130 4.47 7.00 -19.46
C ASP A 130 5.32 6.46 -18.31
N LEU A 131 5.05 5.22 -17.88
CA LEU A 131 5.72 4.52 -16.77
C LEU A 131 7.00 3.78 -17.20
N LYS A 132 7.49 3.96 -18.43
CA LYS A 132 8.72 3.28 -18.87
C LYS A 132 9.93 3.53 -17.95
N PRO A 133 10.19 4.77 -17.44
CA PRO A 133 11.28 4.98 -16.49
C PRO A 133 11.11 4.18 -15.18
N MET A 134 9.87 4.00 -14.70
CA MET A 134 9.59 3.15 -13.53
C MET A 134 9.92 1.69 -13.81
N ARG A 135 9.55 1.19 -15.00
CA ARG A 135 9.86 -0.17 -15.44
C ARG A 135 11.36 -0.45 -15.36
N ASP A 136 12.17 0.44 -15.94
CA ASP A 136 13.62 0.30 -15.98
C ASP A 136 14.24 0.35 -14.56
N THR A 137 13.70 1.23 -13.71
CA THR A 137 14.11 1.35 -12.30
C THR A 137 13.81 0.08 -11.52
N LEU A 138 12.58 -0.43 -11.60
CA LEU A 138 12.16 -1.63 -10.86
C LEU A 138 12.89 -2.89 -11.35
N ALA A 139 13.12 -3.03 -12.65
CA ALA A 139 13.90 -4.13 -13.22
C ALA A 139 15.31 -4.23 -12.63
N SER A 140 15.91 -3.08 -12.24
CA SER A 140 17.25 -3.03 -11.65
C SER A 140 17.30 -3.26 -10.14
N LEU A 141 16.15 -3.19 -9.44
CA LEU A 141 16.06 -3.24 -7.98
C LEU A 141 15.42 -4.51 -7.44
N ILE A 142 14.69 -5.26 -8.29
CA ILE A 142 13.89 -6.41 -7.88
C ILE A 142 14.44 -7.68 -8.50
N ASP A 143 14.77 -8.66 -7.67
CA ASP A 143 14.96 -10.04 -8.09
C ASP A 143 13.57 -10.72 -8.12
N PHE A 144 13.04 -10.90 -9.34
CA PHE A 144 11.73 -11.54 -9.55
C PHE A 144 11.73 -13.04 -9.23
N GLY A 145 12.89 -13.70 -9.24
CA GLY A 145 13.02 -15.07 -8.76
C GLY A 145 12.73 -15.15 -7.26
N ARG A 146 13.34 -14.26 -6.49
CA ARG A 146 13.13 -14.13 -5.04
C ARG A 146 11.72 -13.67 -4.71
N LEU A 147 11.21 -12.64 -5.38
CA LEU A 147 9.84 -12.17 -5.20
C LEU A 147 8.82 -13.32 -5.30
N ASN A 148 9.02 -14.19 -6.27
CA ASN A 148 8.14 -15.32 -6.54
C ASN A 148 8.50 -16.60 -5.78
N ALA A 149 9.48 -16.57 -4.88
CA ALA A 149 9.76 -17.66 -3.97
C ALA A 149 8.71 -17.78 -2.84
N GLY A 150 7.86 -16.73 -2.66
CA GLY A 150 6.72 -16.75 -1.76
C GLY A 150 7.05 -16.44 -0.29
N GLU A 151 8.25 -15.95 0.01
CA GLU A 151 8.68 -15.59 1.38
C GLU A 151 9.31 -14.18 1.42
N PRO A 152 8.50 -13.19 1.80
CA PRO A 152 7.07 -13.19 2.18
C PRO A 152 6.14 -13.40 0.96
N ARG A 153 4.93 -13.95 1.20
CA ARG A 153 3.87 -13.97 0.18
C ARG A 153 3.46 -12.54 -0.17
N VAL A 154 3.36 -12.23 -1.45
CA VAL A 154 2.99 -10.89 -1.94
C VAL A 154 1.67 -10.96 -2.69
N SER A 155 0.76 -10.04 -2.35
CA SER A 155 -0.50 -9.82 -3.06
C SER A 155 -0.59 -8.37 -3.53
N ILE A 156 -0.91 -8.16 -4.81
CA ILE A 156 -0.98 -6.84 -5.45
C ILE A 156 -2.36 -6.68 -6.08
N LEU A 157 -2.95 -5.50 -5.90
CA LEU A 157 -4.25 -5.16 -6.44
C LEU A 157 -4.12 -4.32 -7.71
N ALA A 158 -4.93 -4.64 -8.72
CA ALA A 158 -5.24 -3.82 -9.88
C ALA A 158 -6.75 -3.84 -10.12
N VAL A 159 -7.23 -3.02 -11.05
CA VAL A 159 -8.65 -2.95 -11.43
C VAL A 159 -8.75 -3.08 -12.94
N ASP A 160 -9.66 -3.91 -13.42
CA ASP A 160 -10.02 -3.98 -14.82
C ASP A 160 -10.86 -2.73 -15.19
N VAL A 161 -10.36 -1.92 -16.12
CA VAL A 161 -10.98 -0.64 -16.46
C VAL A 161 -12.30 -0.78 -17.21
N GLU A 162 -12.54 -1.93 -17.85
CA GLU A 162 -13.74 -2.15 -18.65
C GLU A 162 -14.95 -2.58 -17.82
N ASN A 163 -14.73 -3.37 -16.76
CA ASN A 163 -15.82 -3.92 -15.93
C ASN A 163 -15.77 -3.44 -14.47
N GLY A 164 -14.65 -2.82 -14.02
CA GLY A 164 -14.45 -2.35 -12.66
C GLY A 164 -14.15 -3.46 -11.65
N GLU A 165 -13.87 -4.68 -12.09
CA GLU A 165 -13.55 -5.80 -11.19
C GLU A 165 -12.12 -5.69 -10.65
N GLU A 166 -11.96 -6.13 -9.42
CA GLU A 166 -10.67 -6.24 -8.76
C GLU A 166 -9.87 -7.43 -9.32
N VAL A 167 -8.64 -7.18 -9.74
CA VAL A 167 -7.70 -8.21 -10.20
C VAL A 167 -6.56 -8.33 -9.21
N VAL A 168 -6.43 -9.50 -8.59
CA VAL A 168 -5.44 -9.77 -7.54
C VAL A 168 -4.35 -10.67 -8.08
N PHE A 169 -3.12 -10.16 -8.12
CA PHE A 169 -1.91 -10.93 -8.40
C PHE A 169 -1.28 -11.38 -7.08
N ASP A 170 -1.02 -12.68 -6.94
CA ASP A 170 -0.58 -13.26 -5.69
C ASP A 170 0.49 -14.33 -5.94
N THR A 171 1.65 -14.19 -5.29
CA THR A 171 2.81 -15.10 -5.47
C THR A 171 2.51 -16.56 -5.08
N ALA A 172 1.45 -16.82 -4.32
CA ALA A 172 1.00 -18.18 -4.03
C ALA A 172 0.20 -18.81 -5.18
N LYS A 173 -0.25 -18.02 -6.15
CA LYS A 173 -1.11 -18.46 -7.27
C LYS A 173 -0.43 -18.35 -8.61
N GLU A 174 0.37 -17.31 -8.80
CA GLU A 174 0.99 -16.98 -10.08
C GLU A 174 2.31 -16.21 -9.91
N LYS A 175 3.08 -16.10 -11.00
CA LYS A 175 4.31 -15.31 -10.99
C LYS A 175 4.01 -13.84 -11.22
N ILE A 176 4.38 -13.01 -10.27
CA ILE A 176 4.33 -11.56 -10.39
C ILE A 176 5.54 -11.07 -11.18
N GLY A 177 5.30 -10.23 -12.18
CA GLY A 177 6.32 -9.58 -13.01
C GLY A 177 6.16 -8.06 -13.04
N LEU A 178 6.98 -7.39 -13.82
CA LEU A 178 6.97 -5.92 -13.96
C LEU A 178 5.62 -5.38 -14.41
N ASP A 179 4.93 -6.05 -15.35
CA ASP A 179 3.65 -5.57 -15.86
C ASP A 179 2.57 -5.56 -14.78
N HIS A 180 2.58 -6.52 -13.85
CA HIS A 180 1.66 -6.55 -12.71
C HIS A 180 1.88 -5.35 -11.77
N LEU A 181 3.15 -4.96 -11.51
CA LEU A 181 3.48 -3.78 -10.72
C LEU A 181 3.04 -2.49 -11.42
N LEU A 182 3.27 -2.40 -12.74
CA LEU A 182 2.86 -1.23 -13.53
C LEU A 182 1.34 -1.13 -13.62
N ALA A 183 0.61 -2.25 -13.78
CA ALA A 183 -0.84 -2.27 -13.75
C ALA A 183 -1.36 -1.68 -12.43
N SER A 184 -0.84 -2.17 -11.29
CA SER A 184 -1.20 -1.66 -9.98
C SER A 184 -0.88 -0.16 -9.78
N ALA A 185 0.07 0.40 -10.54
CA ALA A 185 0.49 1.81 -10.46
C ALA A 185 -0.03 2.69 -11.61
N SER A 186 -0.87 2.15 -12.50
CA SER A 186 -1.43 2.85 -13.67
C SER A 186 -2.67 3.67 -13.31
N LEU A 187 -2.51 4.71 -12.48
CA LEU A 187 -3.63 5.58 -12.09
C LEU A 187 -4.07 6.46 -13.27
N ILE A 188 -5.28 6.20 -13.78
CA ILE A 188 -5.90 7.01 -14.82
C ILE A 188 -6.42 8.35 -14.24
N PRO A 189 -6.39 9.46 -15.01
CA PRO A 189 -5.92 9.62 -16.39
C PRO A 189 -4.41 9.89 -16.50
N ASP A 190 -3.67 9.89 -15.39
CA ASP A 190 -2.25 10.24 -15.36
C ASP A 190 -1.41 9.22 -16.15
N PHE A 191 -1.69 7.92 -16.00
CA PHE A 191 -0.95 6.83 -16.66
C PHE A 191 -1.87 5.97 -17.55
N PRO A 192 -1.32 5.37 -18.62
CA PRO A 192 -2.11 4.50 -19.47
C PRO A 192 -2.40 3.17 -18.76
N PRO A 193 -3.55 2.54 -19.06
CA PRO A 193 -3.80 1.16 -18.63
C PRO A 193 -2.68 0.21 -19.09
N THR A 194 -2.43 -0.82 -18.31
CA THR A 194 -1.46 -1.88 -18.62
C THR A 194 -2.22 -3.12 -19.10
N GLU A 195 -1.85 -3.63 -20.29
CA GLU A 195 -2.48 -4.82 -20.87
C GLU A 195 -1.84 -6.08 -20.31
N ILE A 196 -2.64 -6.94 -19.68
CA ILE A 196 -2.22 -8.25 -19.15
C ILE A 196 -3.30 -9.29 -19.51
N ASN A 197 -2.92 -10.34 -20.24
CA ASN A 197 -3.82 -11.45 -20.60
C ASN A 197 -5.14 -11.01 -21.28
N GLY A 198 -5.10 -9.92 -22.04
CA GLY A 198 -6.28 -9.38 -22.72
C GLY A 198 -7.18 -8.50 -21.86
N GLN A 199 -6.80 -8.23 -20.61
CA GLN A 199 -7.46 -7.27 -19.73
C GLN A 199 -6.69 -5.95 -19.71
N SER A 200 -7.41 -4.83 -19.67
CA SER A 200 -6.86 -3.49 -19.59
C SER A 200 -6.91 -3.01 -18.14
N LEU A 201 -5.77 -3.06 -17.46
CA LEU A 201 -5.68 -2.90 -16.00
C LEU A 201 -5.16 -1.55 -15.58
N VAL A 202 -5.76 -1.01 -14.53
CA VAL A 202 -5.43 0.29 -13.91
C VAL A 202 -5.16 0.14 -12.41
N ASP A 203 -4.76 1.25 -11.79
CA ASP A 203 -4.32 1.32 -10.39
C ASP A 203 -5.35 0.72 -9.42
N GLY A 204 -4.87 -0.20 -8.59
CA GLY A 204 -5.66 -0.87 -7.57
C GLY A 204 -6.24 0.06 -6.51
N GLY A 205 -5.62 1.23 -6.30
CA GLY A 205 -6.11 2.26 -5.37
C GLY A 205 -7.49 2.82 -5.74
N LEU A 206 -7.95 2.61 -6.97
CA LEU A 206 -9.32 2.98 -7.38
C LEU A 206 -10.37 2.11 -6.67
N ALA A 207 -10.07 0.85 -6.36
CA ALA A 207 -10.95 -0.05 -5.61
C ALA A 207 -10.58 -0.06 -4.11
N SER A 208 -9.32 -0.37 -3.78
CA SER A 208 -8.82 -0.42 -2.41
C SER A 208 -7.40 0.12 -2.30
N ASN A 209 -7.27 1.31 -1.69
CA ASN A 209 -5.98 1.98 -1.61
C ASN A 209 -5.01 1.33 -0.61
N ALA A 210 -5.52 0.84 0.51
CA ALA A 210 -4.80 -0.02 1.46
C ALA A 210 -5.50 -1.39 1.49
N PRO A 211 -5.10 -2.34 0.61
CA PRO A 211 -5.88 -3.54 0.32
C PRO A 211 -5.72 -4.61 1.42
N LEU A 212 -6.22 -4.31 2.61
CA LEU A 212 -6.16 -5.22 3.76
C LEU A 212 -7.02 -6.47 3.57
N GLU A 213 -8.05 -6.43 2.72
CA GLU A 213 -8.86 -7.58 2.32
C GLU A 213 -8.01 -8.70 1.69
N LEU A 214 -6.89 -8.37 1.03
CA LEU A 214 -6.00 -9.36 0.44
C LEU A 214 -5.30 -10.25 1.49
N VAL A 215 -5.22 -9.80 2.72
CA VAL A 215 -4.65 -10.58 3.83
C VAL A 215 -5.71 -11.09 4.81
N LEU A 216 -6.93 -10.54 4.77
CA LEU A 216 -8.03 -10.88 5.66
C LEU A 216 -9.09 -11.80 5.03
N THR A 217 -9.07 -11.97 3.69
CA THR A 217 -10.03 -12.79 2.95
C THR A 217 -9.31 -13.89 2.14
N PRO A 218 -9.61 -15.17 2.33
CA PRO A 218 -10.48 -15.73 3.37
C PRO A 218 -9.94 -15.45 4.78
N PRO A 219 -10.80 -15.52 5.82
CA PRO A 219 -10.34 -15.30 7.19
C PRO A 219 -9.14 -16.17 7.52
N PRO A 220 -8.09 -15.63 8.16
CA PRO A 220 -6.88 -16.38 8.48
C PRO A 220 -7.22 -17.52 9.46
N THR A 221 -6.65 -18.70 9.23
CA THR A 221 -6.84 -19.89 10.09
C THR A 221 -5.92 -19.91 11.31
N SER A 222 -4.85 -19.13 11.29
CA SER A 222 -3.92 -18.88 12.40
C SER A 222 -4.02 -17.43 12.86
N ASP A 223 -3.53 -17.15 14.06
CA ASP A 223 -3.49 -15.78 14.57
C ASP A 223 -2.69 -14.88 13.64
N LEU A 224 -3.19 -13.67 13.43
CA LEU A 224 -2.62 -12.70 12.49
C LEU A 224 -2.45 -11.33 13.15
N LEU A 225 -1.23 -10.81 13.11
CA LEU A 225 -0.95 -9.40 13.32
C LEU A 225 -0.91 -8.70 11.96
N CYS A 226 -1.86 -7.84 11.69
CA CYS A 226 -1.95 -7.07 10.46
C CYS A 226 -1.59 -5.61 10.73
N LEU A 227 -0.47 -5.14 10.16
CA LEU A 227 -0.07 -3.73 10.21
C LEU A 227 -0.50 -3.06 8.90
N VAL A 228 -1.31 -2.00 9.00
CA VAL A 228 -1.80 -1.24 7.85
C VAL A 228 -1.15 0.14 7.85
N VAL A 229 -0.41 0.45 6.81
CA VAL A 229 0.19 1.77 6.59
C VAL A 229 -0.72 2.55 5.64
N ASP A 230 -1.53 3.43 6.21
CA ASP A 230 -2.49 4.26 5.48
C ASP A 230 -1.92 5.67 5.27
N LEU A 231 -1.99 6.16 4.03
CA LEU A 231 -1.33 7.41 3.62
C LEU A 231 -2.30 8.60 3.50
N PHE A 232 -3.60 8.37 3.74
CA PHE A 232 -4.61 9.42 3.58
C PHE A 232 -5.39 9.61 4.89
N PRO A 233 -5.30 10.81 5.52
CA PRO A 233 -5.95 11.05 6.80
C PRO A 233 -7.46 11.28 6.64
N LEU A 234 -8.23 10.67 7.54
CA LEU A 234 -9.66 10.97 7.66
C LEU A 234 -9.93 12.36 8.25
N ARG A 235 -9.06 12.80 9.16
CA ARG A 235 -9.18 14.08 9.84
C ARG A 235 -8.16 15.07 9.27
N ALA A 236 -8.62 16.23 8.87
CA ALA A 236 -7.78 17.35 8.44
C ALA A 236 -8.52 18.66 8.69
N PRO A 237 -7.80 19.79 8.73
CA PRO A 237 -8.40 21.13 8.77
C PRO A 237 -9.33 21.38 7.56
N ARG A 238 -10.23 22.35 7.71
CA ARG A 238 -11.07 22.79 6.59
C ARG A 238 -10.19 23.39 5.49
N PRO A 239 -10.35 22.97 4.21
CA PRO A 239 -9.56 23.52 3.13
C PRO A 239 -9.85 25.01 2.92
N ALA A 240 -8.81 25.82 2.73
CA ALA A 240 -8.87 27.26 2.53
C ALA A 240 -8.68 27.65 1.06
N SER A 241 -8.29 26.72 0.18
CA SER A 241 -8.06 26.97 -1.25
C SER A 241 -8.63 25.84 -2.12
N TRP A 242 -8.79 26.10 -3.42
CA TRP A 242 -9.21 25.07 -4.38
C TRP A 242 -8.24 23.87 -4.43
N LEU A 243 -6.94 24.14 -4.38
CA LEU A 243 -5.93 23.08 -4.36
C LEU A 243 -6.04 22.21 -3.10
N GLU A 244 -6.24 22.82 -1.93
CA GLU A 244 -6.46 22.10 -0.68
C GLU A 244 -7.78 21.31 -0.69
N ALA A 245 -8.82 21.84 -1.32
CA ALA A 245 -10.09 21.14 -1.47
C ALA A 245 -9.96 19.90 -2.36
N SER A 246 -9.21 20.00 -3.47
CA SER A 246 -8.92 18.87 -4.36
C SER A 246 -8.10 17.78 -3.66
N GLU A 247 -7.10 18.18 -2.87
CA GLU A 247 -6.32 17.25 -2.06
C GLU A 247 -7.18 16.57 -0.98
N ARG A 248 -8.02 17.37 -0.31
CA ARG A 248 -8.95 16.84 0.70
C ARG A 248 -9.97 15.86 0.11
N GLN A 249 -10.38 16.06 -1.12
CA GLN A 249 -11.22 15.10 -1.85
C GLN A 249 -10.52 13.74 -1.97
N SER A 250 -9.26 13.73 -2.36
CA SER A 250 -8.45 12.50 -2.44
C SER A 250 -8.29 11.83 -1.07
N ASP A 251 -7.98 12.62 -0.02
CA ASP A 251 -7.89 12.12 1.36
C ASP A 251 -9.19 11.41 1.78
N LEU A 252 -10.33 12.06 1.56
CA LEU A 252 -11.63 11.50 1.93
C LEU A 252 -11.99 10.24 1.14
N MET A 253 -11.66 10.23 -0.16
CA MET A 253 -11.94 9.11 -1.03
C MET A 253 -11.16 7.86 -0.59
N TYR A 254 -9.84 7.97 -0.46
CA TYR A 254 -8.99 6.82 -0.12
C TYR A 254 -9.12 6.39 1.35
N ALA A 255 -9.10 7.32 2.30
CA ALA A 255 -9.26 6.98 3.71
C ALA A 255 -10.63 6.36 4.03
N SER A 256 -11.69 6.71 3.28
CA SER A 256 -13.01 6.11 3.47
C SER A 256 -13.08 4.66 3.00
N GLN A 257 -12.29 4.29 1.96
CA GLN A 257 -12.18 2.89 1.53
C GLN A 257 -11.59 2.04 2.66
N THR A 258 -10.39 2.38 3.14
CA THR A 258 -9.72 1.66 4.25
C THR A 258 -10.64 1.53 5.47
N ARG A 259 -11.31 2.61 5.88
CA ARG A 259 -12.21 2.59 7.02
C ARG A 259 -13.40 1.63 6.81
N ARG A 260 -13.99 1.61 5.62
CA ARG A 260 -15.13 0.72 5.31
C ARG A 260 -14.70 -0.73 5.34
N THR A 261 -13.57 -1.08 4.74
CA THR A 261 -13.04 -2.44 4.74
C THR A 261 -12.72 -2.91 6.16
N MET A 262 -12.04 -2.07 6.96
CA MET A 262 -11.78 -2.39 8.37
C MET A 262 -13.07 -2.63 9.17
N ARG A 263 -14.07 -1.75 9.01
CA ARG A 263 -15.35 -1.89 9.72
C ARG A 263 -16.05 -3.18 9.33
N ALA A 264 -16.17 -3.47 8.03
CA ALA A 264 -16.83 -4.68 7.54
C ALA A 264 -16.12 -5.95 8.09
N PHE A 265 -14.78 -5.94 8.10
CA PHE A 265 -14.02 -7.04 8.67
C PHE A 265 -14.30 -7.19 10.19
N MET A 266 -14.25 -6.10 10.96
CA MET A 266 -14.48 -6.14 12.40
C MET A 266 -15.91 -6.64 12.76
N GLU A 267 -16.92 -6.19 12.01
CA GLU A 267 -18.30 -6.65 12.17
C GLU A 267 -18.43 -8.16 11.88
N ALA A 268 -17.82 -8.62 10.79
CA ALA A 268 -17.80 -10.03 10.43
C ALA A 268 -17.01 -10.89 11.45
N ASP A 269 -15.88 -10.39 11.96
CA ASP A 269 -15.09 -11.09 12.99
C ASP A 269 -15.86 -11.18 14.31
N GLN A 270 -16.57 -10.13 14.71
CA GLN A 270 -17.43 -10.14 15.88
C GLN A 270 -18.55 -11.20 15.76
N LEU A 271 -19.16 -11.31 14.58
CA LEU A 271 -20.17 -12.36 14.33
C LEU A 271 -19.55 -13.75 14.41
N ARG A 272 -18.36 -13.98 13.82
CA ARG A 272 -17.64 -15.26 13.91
C ARG A 272 -17.30 -15.63 15.35
N ARG A 273 -16.85 -14.67 16.16
CA ARG A 273 -16.59 -14.87 17.60
C ARG A 273 -17.88 -15.24 18.34
N GLY A 274 -19.00 -14.57 18.05
CA GLY A 274 -20.31 -14.89 18.61
C GLY A 274 -20.75 -16.33 18.26
N ILE A 275 -20.60 -16.74 16.99
CA ILE A 275 -20.92 -18.09 16.54
C ILE A 275 -20.04 -19.12 17.27
N ARG A 276 -18.72 -18.89 17.38
CA ARG A 276 -17.82 -19.78 18.14
C ARG A 276 -18.28 -19.93 19.60
N LEU A 277 -18.64 -18.83 20.24
CA LEU A 277 -19.13 -18.86 21.61
C LEU A 277 -20.42 -19.68 21.73
N LEU A 278 -21.35 -19.53 20.82
CA LEU A 278 -22.59 -20.32 20.79
C LEU A 278 -22.30 -21.81 20.56
N LEU A 279 -21.44 -22.12 19.56
CA LEU A 279 -21.05 -23.51 19.28
C LEU A 279 -20.33 -24.16 20.46
N SER A 280 -19.56 -23.42 21.26
CA SER A 280 -18.90 -23.97 22.46
C SER A 280 -19.88 -24.40 23.55
N ARG A 281 -21.15 -23.92 23.51
CA ARG A 281 -22.22 -24.26 24.44
C ARG A 281 -23.11 -25.44 23.96
N ILE A 282 -22.94 -25.85 22.69
CA ILE A 282 -23.70 -26.94 22.08
C ILE A 282 -22.97 -28.26 22.36
N PRO A 283 -23.67 -29.36 22.76
CA PRO A 283 -23.05 -30.67 22.91
C PRO A 283 -22.34 -31.13 21.64
N GLU A 284 -21.24 -31.86 21.78
CA GLU A 284 -20.38 -32.25 20.66
C GLU A 284 -21.10 -33.10 19.61
N GLU A 285 -21.99 -33.99 20.04
CA GLU A 285 -22.83 -34.81 19.17
C GLU A 285 -23.73 -33.97 18.26
N ALA A 286 -24.32 -32.89 18.78
CA ALA A 286 -25.14 -31.98 17.99
C ALA A 286 -24.30 -31.12 17.03
N ARG A 287 -23.07 -30.75 17.40
CA ARG A 287 -22.14 -29.98 16.54
C ARG A 287 -21.72 -30.74 15.28
N GLN A 288 -21.77 -32.07 15.28
CA GLN A 288 -21.46 -32.91 14.15
C GLN A 288 -22.57 -33.02 13.11
N SER A 289 -23.75 -32.43 13.36
CA SER A 289 -24.81 -32.38 12.34
C SER A 289 -24.30 -31.59 11.11
N PRO A 290 -24.65 -32.00 9.86
CA PRO A 290 -24.18 -31.34 8.63
C PRO A 290 -24.44 -29.83 8.61
N GLU A 291 -25.58 -29.38 9.17
CA GLU A 291 -25.95 -27.97 9.25
C GLU A 291 -25.00 -27.18 10.15
N LEU A 292 -24.70 -27.69 11.36
CA LEU A 292 -23.81 -27.03 12.31
C LEU A 292 -22.35 -27.14 11.93
N ALA A 293 -21.95 -28.23 11.28
CA ALA A 293 -20.58 -28.38 10.76
C ALA A 293 -20.23 -27.30 9.71
N GLY A 294 -21.18 -26.98 8.81
CA GLY A 294 -21.02 -25.90 7.84
C GLY A 294 -20.87 -24.52 8.48
N ILE A 295 -21.67 -24.25 9.53
CA ILE A 295 -21.57 -23.00 10.31
C ILE A 295 -20.25 -22.94 11.09
N ALA A 296 -19.84 -24.05 11.71
CA ALA A 296 -18.61 -24.16 12.47
C ALA A 296 -17.37 -23.90 11.57
N ALA A 297 -17.37 -24.42 10.35
CA ALA A 297 -16.30 -24.17 9.39
C ALA A 297 -16.18 -22.68 9.02
N GLN A 298 -17.30 -21.97 8.86
CA GLN A 298 -17.30 -20.52 8.59
C GLN A 298 -16.86 -19.68 9.80
N ALA A 299 -17.11 -20.17 11.00
CA ALA A 299 -16.71 -19.51 12.24
C ALA A 299 -15.25 -19.77 12.62
N HIS A 300 -14.58 -20.77 11.99
CA HIS A 300 -13.19 -21.10 12.28
C HIS A 300 -12.23 -20.05 11.69
N SER A 301 -11.66 -19.24 12.56
CA SER A 301 -10.64 -18.25 12.19
C SER A 301 -9.67 -18.06 13.36
N GLY A 302 -8.41 -17.71 13.05
CA GLY A 302 -7.46 -17.23 14.03
C GLY A 302 -7.88 -15.87 14.63
N GLU A 303 -7.22 -15.45 15.68
CA GLU A 303 -7.38 -14.12 16.22
C GLU A 303 -6.66 -13.09 15.34
N VAL A 304 -7.36 -12.00 14.98
CA VAL A 304 -6.79 -10.95 14.15
C VAL A 304 -6.63 -9.68 14.96
N THR A 305 -5.38 -9.19 15.03
CA THR A 305 -5.04 -7.88 15.57
C THR A 305 -4.68 -6.96 14.41
N ILE A 306 -5.38 -5.83 14.28
CA ILE A 306 -5.09 -4.82 13.25
C ILE A 306 -4.49 -3.59 13.93
N LEU A 307 -3.27 -3.24 13.52
CA LEU A 307 -2.59 -2.00 13.91
C LEU A 307 -2.55 -1.07 12.70
N ARG A 308 -3.19 0.09 12.78
CA ARG A 308 -3.22 1.08 11.69
C ARG A 308 -2.28 2.23 12.01
N LEU A 309 -1.35 2.47 11.09
CA LEU A 309 -0.53 3.67 11.04
C LEU A 309 -1.18 4.62 10.04
N GLU A 310 -1.57 5.80 10.49
CA GLU A 310 -2.13 6.84 9.61
C GLU A 310 -1.09 7.94 9.44
N TYR A 311 -0.76 8.26 8.18
CA TYR A 311 0.06 9.42 7.87
C TYR A 311 -0.70 10.69 8.24
N SER A 312 -0.12 11.53 9.07
CA SER A 312 -0.69 12.81 9.46
C SER A 312 -0.02 13.95 8.70
N ARG A 313 -0.82 14.73 7.96
CA ARG A 313 -0.31 15.91 7.24
C ARG A 313 0.35 16.90 8.19
N GLU A 314 1.58 17.30 7.89
CA GLU A 314 2.19 18.44 8.55
C GLU A 314 1.56 19.77 8.10
N SER A 315 1.58 20.76 9.00
CA SER A 315 1.07 22.12 8.73
C SER A 315 1.80 22.84 7.58
N GLU A 316 3.00 22.39 7.23
CA GLU A 316 3.86 23.00 6.20
C GLU A 316 3.87 22.24 4.87
N GLU A 317 3.13 21.15 4.73
CA GLU A 317 3.02 20.46 3.43
C GLU A 317 2.27 21.30 2.41
N THR A 318 2.80 21.31 1.18
CA THR A 318 2.15 21.98 0.05
C THR A 318 0.88 21.24 -0.37
N SER A 319 -0.06 21.97 -0.92
CA SER A 319 -1.15 21.39 -1.72
C SER A 319 -0.53 20.55 -2.85
N MET A 320 -1.11 19.37 -3.14
CA MET A 320 -0.58 18.35 -4.04
C MET A 320 0.58 17.53 -3.45
N LYS A 321 0.50 17.21 -2.17
CA LYS A 321 1.49 16.41 -1.41
C LYS A 321 1.94 15.12 -2.11
N SER A 322 1.06 14.44 -2.83
CA SER A 322 1.36 13.20 -3.56
C SER A 322 2.35 13.38 -4.72
N PHE A 323 2.59 14.62 -5.16
CA PHE A 323 3.53 14.96 -6.25
C PHE A 323 4.78 15.70 -5.76
N ASP A 324 4.94 15.90 -4.46
CA ASP A 324 6.16 16.47 -3.91
C ASP A 324 7.22 15.37 -3.70
N TYR A 325 8.16 15.32 -4.64
CA TYR A 325 9.33 14.44 -4.62
C TYR A 325 10.58 15.17 -4.13
N SER A 326 10.47 16.35 -3.51
CA SER A 326 11.64 17.04 -2.97
C SER A 326 12.36 16.14 -1.96
N ARG A 327 13.69 16.12 -2.02
CA ARG A 327 14.52 15.23 -1.19
C ARG A 327 14.21 15.42 0.31
N GLY A 328 14.08 16.69 0.74
CA GLY A 328 13.74 16.99 2.12
C GLY A 328 12.38 16.40 2.55
N THR A 329 11.33 16.53 1.71
CA THR A 329 10.02 15.96 1.99
C THR A 329 10.04 14.43 2.04
N LEU A 330 10.72 13.78 1.08
CA LEU A 330 10.84 12.31 1.09
C LEU A 330 11.60 11.81 2.31
N THR A 331 12.70 12.48 2.70
CA THR A 331 13.47 12.14 3.90
C THR A 331 12.63 12.30 5.16
N HIS A 332 11.88 13.40 5.26
CA HIS A 332 11.00 13.66 6.41
C HIS A 332 9.90 12.59 6.53
N ARG A 333 9.22 12.27 5.43
CA ARG A 333 8.20 11.20 5.40
C ARG A 333 8.76 9.85 5.79
N TRP A 334 9.94 9.53 5.31
CA TRP A 334 10.65 8.31 5.71
C TRP A 334 10.86 8.27 7.23
N GLN A 335 11.44 9.33 7.80
CA GLN A 335 11.69 9.43 9.24
C GLN A 335 10.41 9.39 10.07
N GLU A 336 9.34 10.01 9.58
CA GLU A 336 8.03 9.96 10.24
C GLU A 336 7.46 8.54 10.25
N GLY A 337 7.54 7.83 9.12
CA GLY A 337 7.17 6.43 9.04
C GLY A 337 7.95 5.55 10.01
N GLU A 338 9.27 5.75 10.11
CA GLU A 338 10.13 5.07 11.10
C GLU A 338 9.66 5.33 12.53
N ARG A 339 9.44 6.61 12.91
CA ARG A 339 8.99 6.98 14.25
C ARG A 339 7.63 6.38 14.61
N ASN A 340 6.69 6.49 13.71
CA ASN A 340 5.31 6.05 13.95
C ASN A 340 5.22 4.51 14.04
N MET A 341 5.93 3.78 13.20
CA MET A 341 6.00 2.31 13.29
C MET A 341 6.67 1.87 14.59
N ALA A 342 7.80 2.45 14.96
CA ALA A 342 8.49 2.13 16.21
C ALA A 342 7.60 2.37 17.44
N ALA A 343 6.88 3.51 17.49
CA ALA A 343 5.93 3.82 18.54
C ALA A 343 4.76 2.82 18.60
N THR A 344 4.20 2.47 17.44
CA THR A 344 3.09 1.51 17.33
C THR A 344 3.49 0.12 17.83
N LEU A 345 4.66 -0.38 17.41
CA LEU A 345 5.17 -1.69 17.84
C LEU A 345 5.48 -1.71 19.33
N LYS A 346 6.03 -0.60 19.87
CA LYS A 346 6.27 -0.47 21.31
C LYS A 346 4.97 -0.56 22.10
N ALA A 347 3.96 0.24 21.74
CA ALA A 347 2.66 0.24 22.40
C ALA A 347 1.95 -1.12 22.32
N TRP A 348 2.04 -1.80 21.18
CA TRP A 348 1.49 -3.14 21.01
C TRP A 348 2.15 -4.16 21.95
N ARG A 349 3.50 -4.18 22.01
CA ARG A 349 4.25 -5.10 22.91
C ARG A 349 3.92 -4.83 24.38
N GLU A 350 3.81 -3.58 24.81
CA GLU A 350 3.44 -3.20 26.16
C GLU A 350 2.00 -3.65 26.52
N ALA A 351 1.07 -3.59 25.55
CA ALA A 351 -0.29 -4.08 25.74
C ALA A 351 -0.37 -5.62 25.83
N ALA A 352 0.44 -6.32 25.03
CA ALA A 352 0.51 -7.77 25.04
C ALA A 352 1.20 -8.38 26.29
N SER A 353 1.98 -7.58 27.03
CA SER A 353 2.68 -7.99 28.26
C SER A 353 1.85 -7.79 29.53
N ARG A 354 0.67 -7.16 29.45
CA ARG A 354 -0.29 -6.94 30.54
C ARG A 354 -1.35 -8.03 30.56
#